data_7e3c052c013436f94012b577e9a6bb92
#
_entry.id   7e3c052c013436f94012b577e9a6bb92
#
_cell.length_a   1.000
_cell.length_b   1.000
_cell.length_c   1.000
_cell.angle_alpha   90.00
_cell.angle_beta   90.00
_cell.angle_gamma   90.00
#
_symmetry.space_group_name_H-M   'P 1'
#
loop_
_entity.id
_entity.type
_entity.pdbx_description
1 polymer ?
#
loop_
_entity_poly.entity_id
_entity_poly.type
_entity_poly.pdbx_seq_one_letter_code
_entity_poly.pdbx_strand_id
1 'polypeptide(L)'
;MAYWVPMYPETALSHLQALERPRAIVEPVLEGFLVARMEEMAAIDRRAAALVGEILRLLAAGGKRIRPAFCYWGYRAGGGTEDATIAKAAAALELFHTFALIHDDLMDESDRRRGVPSVHVRLAEDHPGPADRAERYGRSGAILIGDLAAVLADELLLASEVPADRLLAALRRYDQMRIEVAAGQFLDVAGVARDEPSALRVAALKTGAYTVEGPLHIGAILAGASLEAMAGLSAYARPLGEAFQLRDDVLDHGEGSAPGATAATVDELLDRADAALDGPHLVPEAVAALRSLGGALRL
;
A
#
# COMPACT_ATOMS: atom_id res chain seq x y z
N MET A 1 3.11 -35.54 -28.38
CA MET A 1 2.87 -34.88 -27.08
C MET A 1 2.31 -33.51 -27.35
N ALA A 2 0.99 -33.34 -27.25
CA ALA A 2 0.33 -32.05 -27.46
C ALA A 2 0.36 -31.30 -26.12
N TYR A 3 1.02 -30.14 -26.09
CA TYR A 3 0.96 -29.24 -24.95
C TYR A 3 -0.44 -28.63 -24.88
N TRP A 4 -1.16 -28.97 -23.82
CA TRP A 4 -2.44 -28.34 -23.48
C TRP A 4 -2.14 -26.92 -23.00
N VAL A 5 -2.44 -25.92 -23.84
CA VAL A 5 -2.45 -24.50 -23.45
C VAL A 5 -3.85 -24.20 -22.95
N PRO A 6 -4.03 -23.77 -21.68
CA PRO A 6 -5.36 -23.35 -21.22
C PRO A 6 -5.76 -22.11 -22.00
N MET A 7 -6.87 -22.23 -22.72
CA MET A 7 -7.49 -21.12 -23.47
C MET A 7 -8.23 -20.25 -22.45
N TYR A 8 -7.53 -19.25 -21.89
CA TYR A 8 -8.18 -18.15 -21.16
C TYR A 8 -8.83 -17.22 -22.20
N PRO A 9 -10.05 -16.71 -21.93
CA PRO A 9 -10.66 -15.74 -22.84
C PRO A 9 -9.75 -14.49 -22.96
N GLU A 10 -9.54 -14.01 -24.16
CA GLU A 10 -8.62 -12.91 -24.54
C GLU A 10 -8.91 -11.54 -23.91
N THR A 11 -9.87 -11.44 -22.98
CA THR A 11 -10.30 -10.19 -22.33
C THR A 11 -9.97 -10.08 -20.84
N ALA A 12 -9.45 -11.12 -20.20
CA ALA A 12 -9.10 -11.09 -18.78
C ALA A 12 -7.61 -10.74 -18.63
N LEU A 13 -7.32 -9.51 -18.18
CA LEU A 13 -5.99 -9.17 -17.65
C LEU A 13 -5.65 -10.18 -16.54
N SER A 14 -4.52 -10.87 -16.67
CA SER A 14 -4.09 -11.77 -15.60
C SER A 14 -3.73 -10.94 -14.36
N HIS A 15 -3.85 -11.54 -13.17
CA HIS A 15 -3.44 -10.90 -11.91
C HIS A 15 -2.02 -10.32 -11.98
N LEU A 16 -1.10 -11.03 -12.62
CA LEU A 16 0.27 -10.56 -12.83
C LEU A 16 0.30 -9.29 -13.67
N GLN A 17 -0.44 -9.22 -14.78
CA GLN A 17 -0.50 -8.02 -15.63
C GLN A 17 -1.11 -6.81 -14.90
N ALA A 18 -2.12 -7.03 -14.05
CA ALA A 18 -2.72 -5.97 -13.25
C ALA A 18 -1.75 -5.37 -12.22
N LEU A 19 -0.74 -6.11 -11.77
CA LEU A 19 0.33 -5.62 -10.90
C LEU A 19 1.56 -5.12 -11.67
N GLU A 20 1.95 -5.78 -12.76
CA GLU A 20 3.17 -5.46 -13.50
C GLU A 20 3.14 -4.08 -14.16
N ARG A 21 2.01 -3.68 -14.76
CA ARG A 21 1.88 -2.38 -15.41
C ARG A 21 2.07 -1.22 -14.43
N PRO A 22 1.36 -1.14 -13.28
CA PRO A 22 1.61 -0.12 -12.26
C PRO A 22 3.04 -0.16 -11.72
N ARG A 23 3.58 -1.35 -11.50
CA ARG A 23 4.94 -1.55 -11.01
C ARG A 23 5.97 -0.97 -11.98
N ALA A 24 5.84 -1.24 -13.26
CA ALA A 24 6.77 -0.78 -14.30
C ALA A 24 6.88 0.75 -14.39
N ILE A 25 5.81 1.49 -14.06
CA ILE A 25 5.83 2.96 -14.05
C ILE A 25 6.26 3.55 -12.70
N VAL A 26 6.01 2.84 -11.59
CA VAL A 26 6.28 3.34 -10.24
C VAL A 26 7.74 3.11 -9.81
N GLU A 27 8.32 1.95 -10.11
CA GLU A 27 9.69 1.63 -9.66
C GLU A 27 10.75 2.61 -10.21
N PRO A 28 10.76 3.01 -11.48
CA PRO A 28 11.73 4.01 -11.97
C PRO A 28 11.55 5.39 -11.30
N VAL A 29 10.31 5.78 -10.99
CA VAL A 29 10.04 7.04 -10.27
C VAL A 29 10.59 6.99 -8.85
N LEU A 30 10.34 5.90 -8.11
CA LEU A 30 10.86 5.69 -6.77
C LEU A 30 12.39 5.71 -6.76
N GLU A 31 13.02 4.93 -7.63
CA GLU A 31 14.48 4.83 -7.70
C GLU A 31 15.11 6.19 -8.03
N GLY A 32 14.67 6.84 -9.11
CA GLY A 32 15.23 8.13 -9.53
C GLY A 32 15.04 9.22 -8.48
N PHE A 33 13.85 9.29 -7.85
CA PHE A 33 13.56 10.25 -6.80
C PHE A 33 14.45 10.02 -5.56
N LEU A 34 14.55 8.78 -5.08
CA LEU A 34 15.32 8.46 -3.88
C LEU A 34 16.84 8.60 -4.11
N VAL A 35 17.34 8.27 -5.29
CA VAL A 35 18.76 8.51 -5.63
C VAL A 35 19.07 10.00 -5.56
N ALA A 36 18.24 10.87 -6.11
CA ALA A 36 18.42 12.31 -6.01
C ALA A 36 18.40 12.80 -4.55
N ARG A 37 17.47 12.29 -3.73
CA ARG A 37 17.41 12.63 -2.28
C ARG A 37 18.62 12.11 -1.51
N MET A 38 19.16 10.96 -1.86
CA MET A 38 20.38 10.42 -1.25
C MET A 38 21.59 11.32 -1.55
N GLU A 39 21.71 11.85 -2.77
CA GLU A 39 22.77 12.81 -3.14
C GLU A 39 22.64 14.12 -2.35
N GLU A 40 21.43 14.66 -2.19
CA GLU A 40 21.17 15.86 -1.38
C GLU A 40 21.51 15.64 0.09
N MET A 41 21.12 14.49 0.67
CA MET A 41 21.50 14.13 2.03
C MET A 41 23.02 14.00 2.20
N ALA A 42 23.72 13.41 1.19
CA ALA A 42 25.17 13.30 1.19
C ALA A 42 25.86 14.67 1.13
N ALA A 43 25.25 15.66 0.50
CA ALA A 43 25.75 17.04 0.48
C ALA A 43 25.65 17.73 1.84
N ILE A 44 24.69 17.35 2.68
CA ILE A 44 24.59 17.81 4.08
C ILE A 44 25.68 17.14 4.92
N ASP A 45 25.71 15.80 4.92
CA ASP A 45 26.75 14.98 5.55
C ASP A 45 26.71 13.58 4.89
N ARG A 46 27.87 13.02 4.50
CA ARG A 46 27.94 11.70 3.85
C ARG A 46 27.24 10.59 4.64
N ARG A 47 27.20 10.70 5.97
CA ARG A 47 26.53 9.73 6.83
C ARG A 47 25.00 9.85 6.75
N ALA A 48 24.47 11.04 6.47
CA ALA A 48 23.03 11.25 6.33
C ALA A 48 22.44 10.54 5.11
N ALA A 49 23.24 10.24 4.08
CA ALA A 49 22.82 9.42 2.94
C ALA A 49 22.30 8.03 3.34
N ALA A 50 22.75 7.49 4.47
CA ALA A 50 22.29 6.21 4.99
C ALA A 50 20.78 6.20 5.30
N LEU A 51 20.17 7.36 5.64
CA LEU A 51 18.73 7.46 5.89
C LEU A 51 17.92 7.03 4.64
N VAL A 52 18.27 7.59 3.48
CA VAL A 52 17.61 7.24 2.21
C VAL A 52 18.07 5.86 1.72
N GLY A 53 19.31 5.49 1.98
CA GLY A 53 19.86 4.17 1.65
C GLY A 53 19.06 3.02 2.28
N GLU A 54 18.60 3.16 3.52
CA GLU A 54 17.75 2.16 4.19
C GLU A 54 16.35 2.08 3.59
N ILE A 55 15.76 3.21 3.16
CA ILE A 55 14.48 3.23 2.43
C ILE A 55 14.64 2.45 1.11
N LEU A 56 15.68 2.73 0.33
CA LEU A 56 15.98 2.01 -0.91
C LEU A 56 16.19 0.50 -0.66
N ARG A 57 16.91 0.13 0.39
CA ARG A 57 17.13 -1.27 0.76
C ARG A 57 15.82 -2.01 1.03
N LEU A 58 14.90 -1.43 1.79
CA LEU A 58 13.58 -2.03 2.07
C LEU A 58 12.72 -2.15 0.81
N LEU A 59 12.76 -1.16 -0.06
CA LEU A 59 12.04 -1.22 -1.35
C LEU A 59 12.62 -2.31 -2.25
N ALA A 60 13.96 -2.45 -2.31
CA ALA A 60 14.65 -3.49 -3.08
C ALA A 60 14.44 -4.90 -2.52
N ALA A 61 14.15 -5.06 -1.22
CA ALA A 61 13.80 -6.35 -0.63
C ALA A 61 12.47 -6.93 -1.18
N GLY A 62 11.77 -6.19 -2.04
CA GLY A 62 10.59 -6.64 -2.75
C GLY A 62 9.29 -6.05 -2.21
N GLY A 63 8.18 -6.62 -2.69
CA GLY A 63 6.82 -6.19 -2.36
C GLY A 63 5.92 -6.28 -3.58
N LYS A 64 4.64 -6.56 -3.36
CA LYS A 64 3.64 -6.73 -4.42
C LYS A 64 3.20 -5.39 -5.06
N ARG A 65 3.56 -4.24 -4.48
CA ARG A 65 3.14 -2.89 -4.93
C ARG A 65 1.62 -2.76 -5.06
N ILE A 66 0.89 -3.34 -4.11
CA ILE A 66 -0.59 -3.40 -4.16
C ILE A 66 -1.21 -2.00 -4.07
N ARG A 67 -0.70 -1.13 -3.18
CA ARG A 67 -1.21 0.23 -3.01
C ARG A 67 -0.98 1.11 -4.24
N PRO A 68 0.23 1.13 -4.81
CA PRO A 68 0.46 1.70 -6.15
C PRO A 68 -0.48 1.16 -7.22
N ALA A 69 -0.75 -0.14 -7.24
CA ALA A 69 -1.65 -0.74 -8.23
C ALA A 69 -3.09 -0.26 -8.07
N PHE A 70 -3.63 -0.23 -6.85
CA PHE A 70 -4.97 0.32 -6.61
C PHE A 70 -5.06 1.82 -6.95
N CYS A 71 -4.03 2.61 -6.66
CA CYS A 71 -3.99 4.02 -7.05
C CYS A 71 -4.00 4.18 -8.58
N TYR A 72 -3.18 3.43 -9.27
CA TYR A 72 -3.13 3.42 -10.73
C TYR A 72 -4.48 3.03 -11.35
N TRP A 73 -5.06 1.93 -10.89
CA TRP A 73 -6.34 1.46 -11.44
C TRP A 73 -7.52 2.33 -11.02
N GLY A 74 -7.47 2.98 -9.87
CA GLY A 74 -8.41 4.03 -9.49
C GLY A 74 -8.37 5.22 -10.46
N TYR A 75 -7.15 5.67 -10.82
CA TYR A 75 -6.96 6.71 -11.84
C TYR A 75 -7.49 6.29 -13.20
N ARG A 76 -7.19 5.07 -13.65
CA ARG A 76 -7.71 4.53 -14.91
C ARG A 76 -9.24 4.39 -14.88
N ALA A 77 -9.81 3.93 -13.78
CA ALA A 77 -11.25 3.78 -13.59
C ALA A 77 -12.00 5.13 -13.66
N GLY A 78 -11.37 6.19 -13.16
CA GLY A 78 -11.86 7.56 -13.23
C GLY A 78 -11.66 8.24 -14.60
N GLY A 79 -11.13 7.53 -15.60
CA GLY A 79 -10.92 8.04 -16.97
C GLY A 79 -9.56 8.69 -17.21
N GLY A 80 -8.62 8.61 -16.25
CA GLY A 80 -7.24 9.07 -16.44
C GLY A 80 -6.48 8.20 -17.45
N THR A 81 -5.67 8.81 -18.30
CA THR A 81 -4.95 8.13 -19.39
C THR A 81 -3.43 8.21 -19.28
N GLU A 82 -2.92 9.26 -18.64
CA GLU A 82 -1.49 9.58 -18.62
C GLU A 82 -0.76 8.86 -17.49
N ASP A 83 0.05 7.85 -17.83
CA ASP A 83 0.82 7.06 -16.85
C ASP A 83 1.81 7.94 -16.05
N ALA A 84 2.45 8.94 -16.68
CA ALA A 84 3.36 9.86 -16.00
C ALA A 84 2.69 10.68 -14.90
N THR A 85 1.42 11.04 -15.08
CA THR A 85 0.64 11.82 -14.12
C THR A 85 0.40 11.04 -12.83
N ILE A 86 0.01 9.78 -12.93
CA ILE A 86 -0.31 8.95 -11.76
C ILE A 86 0.92 8.31 -11.10
N ALA A 87 2.04 8.19 -11.83
CA ALA A 87 3.23 7.50 -11.36
C ALA A 87 3.76 8.07 -10.03
N LYS A 88 3.81 9.41 -9.89
CA LYS A 88 4.29 10.09 -8.66
C LYS A 88 3.36 9.83 -7.46
N ALA A 89 2.05 9.96 -7.64
CA ALA A 89 1.09 9.69 -6.58
C ALA A 89 1.08 8.22 -6.15
N ALA A 90 1.16 7.29 -7.10
CA ALA A 90 1.26 5.87 -6.81
C ALA A 90 2.58 5.53 -6.09
N ALA A 91 3.70 6.15 -6.48
CA ALA A 91 4.99 6.01 -5.82
C ALA A 91 4.97 6.59 -4.39
N ALA A 92 4.29 7.72 -4.18
CA ALA A 92 4.09 8.31 -2.85
C ALA A 92 3.43 7.34 -1.87
N LEU A 93 2.44 6.57 -2.33
CA LEU A 93 1.77 5.56 -1.51
C LEU A 93 2.68 4.39 -1.12
N GLU A 94 3.65 4.04 -1.95
CA GLU A 94 4.65 3.04 -1.57
C GLU A 94 5.65 3.58 -0.55
N LEU A 95 6.05 4.86 -0.65
CA LEU A 95 6.88 5.50 0.38
C LEU A 95 6.14 5.62 1.71
N PHE A 96 4.86 6.01 1.68
CA PHE A 96 4.03 6.02 2.88
C PHE A 96 3.89 4.61 3.49
N HIS A 97 3.74 3.58 2.65
CA HIS A 97 3.75 2.20 3.14
C HIS A 97 5.10 1.83 3.76
N THR A 98 6.21 2.28 3.19
CA THR A 98 7.55 2.03 3.74
C THR A 98 7.73 2.69 5.10
N PHE A 99 7.25 3.94 5.28
CA PHE A 99 7.14 4.58 6.59
C PHE A 99 6.38 3.71 7.59
N ALA A 100 5.17 3.28 7.22
CA ALA A 100 4.33 2.45 8.08
C ALA A 100 5.02 1.14 8.50
N LEU A 101 5.70 0.47 7.55
CA LEU A 101 6.43 -0.77 7.84
C LEU A 101 7.61 -0.55 8.80
N ILE A 102 8.35 0.55 8.63
CA ILE A 102 9.51 0.84 9.50
C ILE A 102 9.06 1.08 10.94
N HIS A 103 7.98 1.85 11.13
CA HIS A 103 7.46 2.15 12.45
C HIS A 103 6.72 0.95 13.09
N ASP A 104 6.01 0.16 12.29
CA ASP A 104 5.37 -1.09 12.71
C ASP A 104 6.42 -2.09 13.23
N ASP A 105 7.50 -2.34 12.46
CA ASP A 105 8.60 -3.19 12.89
C ASP A 105 9.25 -2.76 14.21
N LEU A 106 9.30 -1.44 14.45
CA LEU A 106 9.85 -0.91 15.69
C LEU A 106 8.89 -1.07 16.87
N MET A 107 7.57 -0.87 16.65
CA MET A 107 6.54 -1.02 17.68
C MET A 107 6.32 -2.49 18.05
N ASP A 108 6.38 -3.39 17.08
CA ASP A 108 6.18 -4.83 17.26
C ASP A 108 7.48 -5.58 17.60
N GLU A 109 8.61 -4.86 17.73
CA GLU A 109 9.96 -5.42 17.97
C GLU A 109 10.31 -6.53 16.96
N SER A 110 9.89 -6.36 15.69
CA SER A 110 10.09 -7.34 14.62
C SER A 110 11.53 -7.32 14.09
N ASP A 111 12.25 -8.42 14.21
CA ASP A 111 13.64 -8.50 13.78
C ASP A 111 13.83 -8.47 12.26
N ARG A 112 12.83 -8.89 11.50
CA ARG A 112 12.95 -9.07 10.04
C ARG A 112 11.70 -8.57 9.31
N ARG A 113 11.93 -7.98 8.10
CA ARG A 113 10.89 -7.61 7.16
C ARG A 113 11.26 -8.08 5.74
N ARG A 114 10.35 -8.77 5.07
CA ARG A 114 10.59 -9.29 3.70
C ARG A 114 11.88 -10.13 3.57
N GLY A 115 12.20 -10.89 4.61
CA GLY A 115 13.40 -11.77 4.63
C GLY A 115 14.73 -11.07 4.93
N VAL A 116 14.76 -9.73 5.06
CA VAL A 116 15.94 -8.95 5.47
C VAL A 116 15.78 -8.42 6.90
N PRO A 117 16.87 -8.06 7.62
CA PRO A 117 16.76 -7.39 8.92
C PRO A 117 15.93 -6.12 8.83
N SER A 118 15.07 -5.89 9.83
CA SER A 118 14.36 -4.63 9.99
C SER A 118 15.34 -3.45 10.17
N VAL A 119 14.88 -2.22 9.97
CA VAL A 119 15.77 -1.05 9.98
C VAL A 119 16.47 -0.88 11.32
N HIS A 120 15.74 -1.01 12.43
CA HIS A 120 16.32 -0.83 13.76
C HIS A 120 17.37 -1.89 14.10
N VAL A 121 17.15 -3.15 13.69
CA VAL A 121 18.12 -4.25 13.86
C VAL A 121 19.37 -4.00 12.99
N ARG A 122 19.16 -3.70 11.71
CA ARG A 122 20.26 -3.46 10.76
C ARG A 122 21.18 -2.32 11.22
N LEU A 123 20.60 -1.19 11.68
CA LEU A 123 21.38 -0.07 12.18
C LEU A 123 22.10 -0.40 13.48
N ALA A 124 21.50 -1.20 14.35
CA ALA A 124 22.15 -1.67 15.59
C ALA A 124 23.34 -2.57 15.30
N GLU A 125 23.20 -3.52 14.34
CA GLU A 125 24.28 -4.43 13.92
C GLU A 125 25.48 -3.67 13.36
N ASP A 126 25.29 -2.59 12.63
CA ASP A 126 26.36 -1.79 12.03
C ASP A 126 27.03 -0.81 13.02
N HIS A 127 26.46 -0.61 14.21
CA HIS A 127 26.96 0.36 15.17
C HIS A 127 28.16 -0.22 15.97
N PRO A 128 29.34 0.43 15.96
CA PRO A 128 30.56 -0.12 16.57
C PRO A 128 30.61 -0.04 18.11
N GLY A 129 29.57 0.49 18.75
CA GLY A 129 29.51 0.69 20.20
C GLY A 129 28.99 -0.52 20.98
N PRO A 130 28.93 -0.42 22.32
CA PRO A 130 28.35 -1.45 23.16
C PRO A 130 26.85 -1.63 22.86
N ALA A 131 26.32 -2.82 23.17
CA ALA A 131 24.99 -3.29 22.76
C ALA A 131 23.84 -2.29 23.09
N ASP A 132 23.84 -1.74 24.29
CA ASP A 132 22.82 -0.76 24.73
C ASP A 132 22.82 0.55 23.91
N ARG A 133 24.02 0.98 23.49
CA ARG A 133 24.16 2.15 22.61
C ARG A 133 23.78 1.81 21.17
N ALA A 134 24.15 0.65 20.68
CA ALA A 134 23.82 0.16 19.35
C ALA A 134 22.29 0.01 19.19
N GLU A 135 21.62 -0.58 20.16
CA GLU A 135 20.17 -0.70 20.18
C GLU A 135 19.45 0.67 20.17
N ARG A 136 19.91 1.60 21.02
CA ARG A 136 19.36 2.96 21.05
C ARG A 136 19.57 3.67 19.71
N TYR A 137 20.75 3.51 19.08
CA TYR A 137 21.04 4.08 17.77
C TYR A 137 20.11 3.47 16.71
N GLY A 138 19.92 2.15 16.70
CA GLY A 138 19.03 1.46 15.79
C GLY A 138 17.59 1.97 15.89
N ARG A 139 17.03 2.01 17.10
CA ARG A 139 15.66 2.53 17.36
C ARG A 139 15.50 3.99 16.94
N SER A 140 16.45 4.85 17.31
CA SER A 140 16.41 6.28 16.94
C SER A 140 16.52 6.49 15.43
N GLY A 141 17.39 5.72 14.77
CA GLY A 141 17.55 5.75 13.32
C GLY A 141 16.29 5.30 12.59
N ALA A 142 15.63 4.24 13.07
CA ALA A 142 14.38 3.76 12.48
C ALA A 142 13.26 4.81 12.56
N ILE A 143 13.12 5.52 13.69
CA ILE A 143 12.16 6.63 13.81
C ILE A 143 12.45 7.70 12.75
N LEU A 144 13.70 8.17 12.66
CA LEU A 144 14.08 9.23 11.71
C LEU A 144 13.92 8.79 10.24
N ILE A 145 14.23 7.54 9.92
CA ILE A 145 14.07 7.00 8.55
C ILE A 145 12.59 6.86 8.20
N GLY A 146 11.77 6.42 9.13
CA GLY A 146 10.32 6.38 8.94
C GLY A 146 9.75 7.77 8.71
N ASP A 147 10.06 8.74 9.57
CA ASP A 147 9.62 10.13 9.42
C ASP A 147 10.06 10.72 8.06
N LEU A 148 11.31 10.46 7.66
CA LEU A 148 11.79 10.88 6.35
C LEU A 148 11.01 10.24 5.22
N ALA A 149 10.71 8.94 5.28
CA ALA A 149 9.90 8.27 4.26
C ALA A 149 8.49 8.90 4.13
N ALA A 150 7.88 9.32 5.25
CA ALA A 150 6.59 10.02 5.23
C ALA A 150 6.70 11.41 4.57
N VAL A 151 7.75 12.18 4.90
CA VAL A 151 8.01 13.51 4.27
C VAL A 151 8.26 13.36 2.77
N LEU A 152 9.04 12.37 2.36
CA LEU A 152 9.31 12.10 0.94
C LEU A 152 8.06 11.62 0.19
N ALA A 153 7.15 10.91 0.86
CA ALA A 153 5.85 10.57 0.29
C ALA A 153 4.99 11.81 0.03
N ASP A 154 4.93 12.74 1.00
CA ASP A 154 4.21 14.01 0.85
C ASP A 154 4.78 14.81 -0.33
N GLU A 155 6.10 14.93 -0.41
CA GLU A 155 6.78 15.65 -1.49
C GLU A 155 6.46 15.05 -2.87
N LEU A 156 6.51 13.73 -2.99
CA LEU A 156 6.27 13.04 -4.24
C LEU A 156 4.81 13.16 -4.70
N LEU A 157 3.85 13.10 -3.76
CA LEU A 157 2.44 13.35 -4.05
C LEU A 157 2.19 14.80 -4.52
N LEU A 158 2.80 15.77 -3.84
CA LEU A 158 2.72 17.19 -4.20
C LEU A 158 3.33 17.49 -5.57
N ALA A 159 4.31 16.71 -6.01
CA ALA A 159 4.92 16.82 -7.32
C ALA A 159 4.06 16.25 -8.47
N SER A 160 2.86 15.72 -8.19
CA SER A 160 1.93 15.23 -9.22
C SER A 160 1.44 16.39 -10.11
N GLU A 161 1.56 16.23 -11.42
CA GLU A 161 1.22 17.26 -12.40
C GLU A 161 -0.26 17.18 -12.79
N VAL A 162 -1.14 17.64 -11.90
CA VAL A 162 -2.59 17.65 -12.05
C VAL A 162 -3.16 19.04 -11.69
N PRO A 163 -4.40 19.36 -12.08
CA PRO A 163 -5.07 20.58 -11.63
C PRO A 163 -5.06 20.72 -10.11
N ALA A 164 -4.80 21.94 -9.60
CA ALA A 164 -4.59 22.20 -8.18
C ALA A 164 -5.79 21.80 -7.28
N ASP A 165 -7.00 21.92 -7.77
CA ASP A 165 -8.22 21.50 -7.09
C ASP A 165 -8.28 19.97 -6.88
N ARG A 166 -7.87 19.20 -7.89
CA ARG A 166 -7.77 17.74 -7.80
C ARG A 166 -6.65 17.31 -6.86
N LEU A 167 -5.49 17.98 -6.95
CA LEU A 167 -4.37 17.70 -6.04
C LEU A 167 -4.79 17.97 -4.59
N LEU A 168 -5.44 19.09 -4.31
CA LEU A 168 -5.92 19.42 -2.96
C LEU A 168 -6.96 18.40 -2.45
N ALA A 169 -7.86 17.94 -3.31
CA ALA A 169 -8.83 16.90 -2.95
C ALA A 169 -8.14 15.56 -2.66
N ALA A 170 -7.14 15.17 -3.47
CA ALA A 170 -6.35 13.97 -3.26
C ALA A 170 -5.54 14.04 -1.95
N LEU A 171 -4.94 15.19 -1.64
CA LEU A 171 -4.24 15.41 -0.37
C LEU A 171 -5.17 15.25 0.84
N ARG A 172 -6.39 15.80 0.79
CA ARG A 172 -7.37 15.63 1.87
C ARG A 172 -7.74 14.15 2.07
N ARG A 173 -7.88 13.38 0.99
CA ARG A 173 -8.13 11.93 1.08
C ARG A 173 -6.93 11.17 1.62
N TYR A 174 -5.73 11.58 1.22
CA TYR A 174 -4.47 11.04 1.73
C TYR A 174 -4.31 11.31 3.23
N ASP A 175 -4.57 12.54 3.69
CA ASP A 175 -4.52 12.88 5.12
C ASP A 175 -5.55 12.10 5.94
N GLN A 176 -6.79 11.96 5.43
CA GLN A 176 -7.81 11.15 6.08
C GLN A 176 -7.35 9.69 6.24
N MET A 177 -6.77 9.09 5.20
CA MET A 177 -6.21 7.73 5.24
C MET A 177 -5.11 7.63 6.30
N ARG A 178 -4.22 8.61 6.42
CA ARG A 178 -3.13 8.65 7.42
C ARG A 178 -3.67 8.71 8.85
N ILE A 179 -4.70 9.52 9.07
CA ILE A 179 -5.38 9.64 10.38
C ILE A 179 -6.02 8.28 10.75
N GLU A 180 -6.69 7.64 9.81
CA GLU A 180 -7.30 6.32 10.00
C GLU A 180 -6.27 5.26 10.37
N VAL A 181 -5.14 5.20 9.64
CA VAL A 181 -4.02 4.29 9.94
C VAL A 181 -3.43 4.55 11.33
N ALA A 182 -3.16 5.81 11.66
CA ALA A 182 -2.60 6.16 12.97
C ALA A 182 -3.54 5.77 14.12
N ALA A 183 -4.85 6.01 13.95
CA ALA A 183 -5.85 5.57 14.93
C ALA A 183 -5.90 4.04 15.05
N GLY A 184 -5.88 3.32 13.90
CA GLY A 184 -5.88 1.86 13.88
C GLY A 184 -4.65 1.28 14.57
N GLN A 185 -3.46 1.78 14.27
CA GLN A 185 -2.22 1.34 14.89
C GLN A 185 -2.18 1.63 16.40
N PHE A 186 -2.66 2.80 16.82
CA PHE A 186 -2.74 3.12 18.25
C PHE A 186 -3.68 2.17 19.02
N LEU A 187 -4.83 1.84 18.44
CA LEU A 187 -5.77 0.89 19.04
C LEU A 187 -5.20 -0.53 19.11
N ASP A 188 -4.42 -0.93 18.12
CA ASP A 188 -3.72 -2.21 18.07
C ASP A 188 -2.68 -2.31 19.19
N VAL A 189 -1.76 -1.34 19.26
CA VAL A 189 -0.75 -1.25 20.34
C VAL A 189 -1.38 -1.17 21.73
N ALA A 190 -2.53 -0.50 21.88
CA ALA A 190 -3.28 -0.43 23.13
C ALA A 190 -3.98 -1.76 23.50
N GLY A 191 -3.94 -2.78 22.64
CA GLY A 191 -4.55 -4.09 22.88
C GLY A 191 -6.08 -4.03 22.99
N VAL A 192 -6.72 -3.11 22.26
CA VAL A 192 -8.18 -2.90 22.29
C VAL A 192 -8.91 -3.99 21.49
N ALA A 193 -8.24 -4.68 20.58
CA ALA A 193 -8.79 -5.77 19.75
C ALA A 193 -9.06 -7.06 20.56
N ARG A 194 -9.86 -6.96 21.66
CA ARG A 194 -10.15 -8.07 22.58
C ARG A 194 -11.45 -8.82 22.27
N ASP A 195 -12.31 -8.24 21.45
CA ASP A 195 -13.55 -8.84 20.98
C ASP A 195 -13.68 -8.67 19.45
N GLU A 196 -14.58 -9.45 18.85
CA GLU A 196 -14.78 -9.46 17.40
C GLU A 196 -15.04 -8.06 16.81
N PRO A 197 -15.99 -7.25 17.30
CA PRO A 197 -16.28 -5.95 16.71
C PRO A 197 -15.09 -4.98 16.80
N SER A 198 -14.31 -5.03 17.88
CA SER A 198 -13.14 -4.15 18.04
C SER A 198 -11.97 -4.61 17.16
N ALA A 199 -11.74 -5.92 17.05
CA ALA A 199 -10.72 -6.48 16.15
C ALA A 199 -10.98 -6.13 14.68
N LEU A 200 -12.21 -6.33 14.20
CA LEU A 200 -12.63 -5.95 12.84
C LEU A 200 -12.49 -4.45 12.59
N ARG A 201 -12.81 -3.62 13.58
CA ARG A 201 -12.65 -2.16 13.45
C ARG A 201 -11.19 -1.74 13.35
N VAL A 202 -10.30 -2.31 14.16
CA VAL A 202 -8.85 -2.07 14.11
C VAL A 202 -8.32 -2.51 12.76
N ALA A 203 -8.68 -3.69 12.29
CA ALA A 203 -8.29 -4.23 10.99
C ALA A 203 -8.77 -3.36 9.82
N ALA A 204 -10.01 -2.87 9.85
CA ALA A 204 -10.56 -1.98 8.84
C ALA A 204 -9.78 -0.66 8.75
N LEU A 205 -9.41 -0.07 9.90
CA LEU A 205 -8.63 1.17 9.97
C LEU A 205 -7.17 0.94 9.57
N LYS A 206 -6.53 -0.11 10.09
CA LYS A 206 -5.11 -0.42 9.89
C LYS A 206 -4.83 -0.96 8.48
N THR A 207 -5.77 -1.69 7.87
CA THR A 207 -5.53 -2.42 6.61
C THR A 207 -6.49 -2.05 5.49
N GLY A 208 -7.81 -2.12 5.69
CA GLY A 208 -8.80 -1.98 4.62
C GLY A 208 -8.81 -0.61 3.96
N ALA A 209 -8.97 0.45 4.76
CA ALA A 209 -9.03 1.83 4.27
C ALA A 209 -7.71 2.28 3.60
N TYR A 210 -6.60 1.82 4.11
CA TYR A 210 -5.26 2.22 3.70
C TYR A 210 -4.69 1.37 2.54
N THR A 211 -5.09 0.10 2.43
CA THR A 211 -4.56 -0.78 1.38
C THR A 211 -5.33 -0.67 0.07
N VAL A 212 -6.65 -0.48 0.15
CA VAL A 212 -7.54 -0.53 -1.02
C VAL A 212 -8.27 0.79 -1.25
N GLU A 213 -9.16 1.21 -0.33
CA GLU A 213 -10.09 2.33 -0.57
C GLU A 213 -9.35 3.67 -0.74
N GLY A 214 -8.39 3.97 0.14
CA GLY A 214 -7.58 5.19 0.07
C GLY A 214 -6.83 5.34 -1.25
N PRO A 215 -6.00 4.36 -1.64
CA PRO A 215 -5.30 4.36 -2.92
C PRO A 215 -6.22 4.50 -4.13
N LEU A 216 -7.31 3.72 -4.21
CA LEU A 216 -8.30 3.82 -5.29
C LEU A 216 -8.90 5.22 -5.40
N HIS A 217 -9.31 5.79 -4.27
CA HIS A 217 -9.90 7.13 -4.23
C HIS A 217 -8.90 8.22 -4.64
N ILE A 218 -7.65 8.14 -4.15
CA ILE A 218 -6.61 9.11 -4.52
C ILE A 218 -6.43 9.09 -6.04
N GLY A 219 -6.27 7.92 -6.65
CA GLY A 219 -6.16 7.78 -8.09
C GLY A 219 -7.37 8.35 -8.84
N ALA A 220 -8.57 7.98 -8.45
CA ALA A 220 -9.81 8.44 -9.09
C ALA A 220 -10.02 9.96 -8.96
N ILE A 221 -9.69 10.55 -7.81
CA ILE A 221 -9.74 12.00 -7.59
C ILE A 221 -8.77 12.72 -8.53
N LEU A 222 -7.55 12.22 -8.68
CA LEU A 222 -6.54 12.79 -9.59
C LEU A 222 -6.99 12.72 -11.05
N ALA A 223 -7.75 11.70 -11.45
CA ALA A 223 -8.39 11.60 -12.75
C ALA A 223 -9.56 12.59 -12.93
N GLY A 224 -10.15 13.09 -11.84
CA GLY A 224 -11.38 13.87 -11.87
C GLY A 224 -12.64 13.02 -12.05
N ALA A 225 -12.65 11.84 -11.44
CA ALA A 225 -13.76 10.89 -11.49
C ALA A 225 -15.08 11.50 -11.02
N SER A 226 -16.20 11.05 -11.59
CA SER A 226 -17.54 11.45 -11.18
C SER A 226 -17.90 10.91 -9.78
N LEU A 227 -18.92 11.48 -9.15
CA LEU A 227 -19.42 10.98 -7.85
C LEU A 227 -19.92 9.53 -7.95
N GLU A 228 -20.52 9.17 -9.09
CA GLU A 228 -20.99 7.81 -9.36
C GLU A 228 -19.81 6.82 -9.45
N ALA A 229 -18.72 7.19 -10.15
CA ALA A 229 -17.52 6.39 -10.23
C ALA A 229 -16.87 6.24 -8.83
N MET A 230 -16.79 7.31 -8.05
CA MET A 230 -16.30 7.24 -6.67
C MET A 230 -17.15 6.33 -5.78
N ALA A 231 -18.49 6.40 -5.92
CA ALA A 231 -19.39 5.50 -5.18
C ALA A 231 -19.20 4.02 -5.57
N GLY A 232 -19.05 3.75 -6.87
CA GLY A 232 -18.76 2.40 -7.37
C GLY A 232 -17.43 1.83 -6.83
N LEU A 233 -16.37 2.66 -6.83
CA LEU A 233 -15.07 2.29 -6.26
C LEU A 233 -15.14 2.06 -4.75
N SER A 234 -15.93 2.84 -4.00
CA SER A 234 -16.17 2.58 -2.57
C SER A 234 -16.93 1.27 -2.33
N ALA A 235 -17.93 0.98 -3.16
CA ALA A 235 -18.72 -0.26 -3.06
C ALA A 235 -17.84 -1.50 -3.35
N TYR A 236 -16.87 -1.39 -4.24
CA TYR A 236 -15.86 -2.42 -4.49
C TYR A 236 -14.84 -2.52 -3.35
N ALA A 237 -14.29 -1.38 -2.90
CA ALA A 237 -13.13 -1.35 -2.03
C ALA A 237 -13.42 -1.87 -0.61
N ARG A 238 -14.61 -1.60 -0.06
CA ARG A 238 -14.96 -1.96 1.31
C ARG A 238 -15.00 -3.48 1.52
N PRO A 239 -15.80 -4.25 0.77
CA PRO A 239 -15.79 -5.71 0.93
C PRO A 239 -14.43 -6.33 0.57
N LEU A 240 -13.70 -5.76 -0.40
CA LEU A 240 -12.36 -6.22 -0.74
C LEU A 240 -11.35 -6.01 0.40
N GLY A 241 -11.40 -4.86 1.07
CA GLY A 241 -10.54 -4.58 2.22
C GLY A 241 -10.82 -5.50 3.40
N GLU A 242 -12.09 -5.84 3.65
CA GLU A 242 -12.51 -6.81 4.64
C GLU A 242 -12.03 -8.23 4.28
N ALA A 243 -12.22 -8.64 3.02
CA ALA A 243 -11.73 -9.92 2.52
C ALA A 243 -10.20 -10.05 2.64
N PHE A 244 -9.47 -8.98 2.37
CA PHE A 244 -8.01 -8.94 2.50
C PHE A 244 -7.57 -9.27 3.92
N GLN A 245 -8.19 -8.65 4.93
CA GLN A 245 -7.86 -8.88 6.33
C GLN A 245 -8.23 -10.29 6.78
N LEU A 246 -9.48 -10.73 6.51
CA LEU A 246 -9.91 -12.07 6.89
C LEU A 246 -9.07 -13.17 6.25
N ARG A 247 -8.63 -12.95 5.00
CA ARG A 247 -7.72 -13.86 4.32
C ARG A 247 -6.36 -13.97 5.01
N ASP A 248 -5.78 -12.83 5.42
CA ASP A 248 -4.51 -12.83 6.14
C ASP A 248 -4.67 -13.55 7.49
N ASP A 249 -5.78 -13.33 8.21
CA ASP A 249 -6.08 -14.04 9.46
C ASP A 249 -6.21 -15.56 9.25
N VAL A 250 -6.87 -16.00 8.17
CA VAL A 250 -6.99 -17.44 7.83
C VAL A 250 -5.61 -18.04 7.51
N LEU A 251 -4.77 -17.32 6.76
CA LEU A 251 -3.44 -17.82 6.37
C LEU A 251 -2.46 -17.89 7.54
N ASP A 252 -2.53 -16.92 8.44
CA ASP A 252 -1.58 -16.83 9.56
C ASP A 252 -1.97 -17.69 10.77
N HIS A 253 -3.27 -17.87 11.01
CA HIS A 253 -3.79 -18.51 12.22
C HIS A 253 -4.75 -19.68 11.97
N GLY A 254 -5.15 -19.91 10.73
CA GLY A 254 -6.12 -20.95 10.34
C GLY A 254 -7.59 -20.48 10.35
N GLU A 255 -8.47 -21.27 9.72
CA GLU A 255 -9.92 -20.99 9.69
C GLU A 255 -10.52 -20.95 11.09
N GLY A 256 -11.37 -19.94 11.33
CA GLY A 256 -12.04 -19.72 12.62
C GLY A 256 -11.17 -19.08 13.70
N SER A 257 -9.95 -18.63 13.34
CA SER A 257 -9.05 -17.91 14.26
C SER A 257 -9.59 -16.55 14.70
N ALA A 258 -10.33 -15.89 13.80
CA ALA A 258 -11.13 -14.72 14.10
C ALA A 258 -12.58 -14.97 13.64
N PRO A 259 -13.57 -14.31 14.25
CA PRO A 259 -14.96 -14.42 13.83
C PRO A 259 -15.14 -14.01 12.36
N GLY A 260 -15.73 -14.90 11.57
CA GLY A 260 -15.88 -14.72 10.12
C GLY A 260 -14.62 -15.05 9.29
N ALA A 261 -13.48 -15.39 9.89
CA ALA A 261 -12.27 -15.79 9.19
C ALA A 261 -12.42 -17.21 8.61
N THR A 262 -13.16 -17.35 7.53
CA THR A 262 -13.34 -18.58 6.78
C THR A 262 -13.19 -18.32 5.27
N ALA A 263 -12.75 -19.34 4.53
CA ALA A 263 -12.66 -19.23 3.08
C ALA A 263 -14.01 -18.85 2.43
N ALA A 264 -15.11 -19.37 2.95
CA ALA A 264 -16.46 -19.04 2.45
C ALA A 264 -16.79 -17.55 2.64
N THR A 265 -16.51 -16.97 3.80
CA THR A 265 -16.76 -15.54 4.05
C THR A 265 -15.85 -14.66 3.16
N VAL A 266 -14.61 -15.04 2.98
CA VAL A 266 -13.68 -14.35 2.05
C VAL A 266 -14.25 -14.36 0.63
N ASP A 267 -14.72 -15.52 0.14
CA ASP A 267 -15.31 -15.64 -1.19
C ASP A 267 -16.59 -14.82 -1.36
N GLU A 268 -17.49 -14.81 -0.37
CA GLU A 268 -18.70 -13.96 -0.38
C GLU A 268 -18.38 -12.47 -0.48
N LEU A 269 -17.38 -12.01 0.26
CA LEU A 269 -16.92 -10.62 0.21
C LEU A 269 -16.31 -10.28 -1.15
N LEU A 270 -15.52 -11.18 -1.72
CA LEU A 270 -14.95 -11.02 -3.06
C LEU A 270 -16.03 -10.99 -4.15
N ASP A 271 -17.06 -11.81 -4.04
CA ASP A 271 -18.21 -11.80 -4.97
C ASP A 271 -18.99 -10.48 -4.88
N ARG A 272 -19.18 -9.95 -3.67
CA ARG A 272 -19.79 -8.61 -3.46
C ARG A 272 -18.94 -7.50 -4.05
N ALA A 273 -17.62 -7.56 -3.88
CA ALA A 273 -16.70 -6.61 -4.48
C ALA A 273 -16.77 -6.68 -6.01
N ASP A 274 -16.75 -7.87 -6.60
CA ASP A 274 -16.82 -8.05 -8.04
C ASP A 274 -18.12 -7.50 -8.63
N ALA A 275 -19.27 -7.79 -8.03
CA ALA A 275 -20.58 -7.30 -8.45
C ALA A 275 -20.68 -5.75 -8.41
N ALA A 276 -19.94 -5.09 -7.51
CA ALA A 276 -19.94 -3.63 -7.43
C ALA A 276 -19.25 -2.96 -8.63
N LEU A 277 -18.47 -3.70 -9.42
CA LEU A 277 -17.81 -3.21 -10.63
C LEU A 277 -18.70 -3.24 -11.89
N ASP A 278 -19.90 -3.77 -11.82
CA ASP A 278 -20.82 -3.90 -12.98
C ASP A 278 -21.47 -2.58 -13.41
N GLY A 279 -21.14 -1.46 -12.77
CA GLY A 279 -21.71 -0.14 -13.10
C GLY A 279 -21.12 0.46 -14.39
N PRO A 280 -21.90 1.24 -15.15
CA PRO A 280 -21.45 1.86 -16.41
C PRO A 280 -20.50 3.05 -16.20
N HIS A 281 -20.16 3.40 -14.96
CA HIS A 281 -19.43 4.63 -14.59
C HIS A 281 -17.92 4.45 -14.54
N LEU A 282 -17.42 3.21 -14.73
CA LEU A 282 -16.01 2.87 -14.66
C LEU A 282 -15.47 2.44 -16.04
N VAL A 283 -14.22 2.75 -16.30
CA VAL A 283 -13.55 2.36 -17.55
C VAL A 283 -13.36 0.84 -17.60
N PRO A 284 -13.79 0.14 -18.67
CA PRO A 284 -13.79 -1.34 -18.74
C PRO A 284 -12.42 -1.99 -18.50
N GLU A 285 -11.32 -1.39 -19.00
CA GLU A 285 -9.96 -1.89 -18.75
C GLU A 285 -9.63 -1.90 -17.25
N ALA A 286 -9.99 -0.84 -16.54
CA ALA A 286 -9.77 -0.75 -15.09
C ALA A 286 -10.65 -1.75 -14.33
N VAL A 287 -11.89 -1.94 -14.75
CA VAL A 287 -12.80 -2.95 -14.19
C VAL A 287 -12.18 -4.36 -14.30
N ALA A 288 -11.66 -4.72 -15.48
CA ALA A 288 -11.01 -6.02 -15.69
C ALA A 288 -9.80 -6.22 -14.77
N ALA A 289 -8.98 -5.18 -14.59
CA ALA A 289 -7.82 -5.23 -13.71
C ALA A 289 -8.21 -5.32 -12.23
N LEU A 290 -9.20 -4.53 -11.78
CA LEU A 290 -9.69 -4.57 -10.39
C LEU A 290 -10.30 -5.92 -10.05
N ARG A 291 -11.07 -6.53 -10.95
CA ARG A 291 -11.57 -7.92 -10.81
C ARG A 291 -10.43 -8.92 -10.64
N SER A 292 -9.41 -8.76 -11.47
CA SER A 292 -8.23 -9.64 -11.42
C SER A 292 -7.45 -9.49 -10.11
N LEU A 293 -7.30 -8.27 -9.59
CA LEU A 293 -6.67 -8.01 -8.29
C LEU A 293 -7.49 -8.58 -7.14
N GLY A 294 -8.80 -8.41 -7.15
CA GLY A 294 -9.70 -9.01 -6.16
C GLY A 294 -9.68 -10.53 -6.20
N GLY A 295 -9.79 -11.11 -7.40
CA GLY A 295 -9.76 -12.57 -7.60
C GLY A 295 -8.49 -13.26 -7.08
N ALA A 296 -7.36 -12.55 -7.03
CA ALA A 296 -6.11 -13.07 -6.47
C ALA A 296 -6.10 -13.21 -4.93
N LEU A 297 -7.14 -12.72 -4.25
CA LEU A 297 -7.32 -12.90 -2.81
C LEU A 297 -8.10 -14.17 -2.46
N ARG A 298 -8.67 -14.91 -3.43
CA ARG A 298 -9.33 -16.19 -3.17
C ARG A 298 -8.34 -17.19 -2.57
N LEU A 299 -8.83 -17.98 -1.61
CA LEU A 299 -8.04 -18.97 -0.86
C LEU A 299 -7.99 -20.31 -1.61
#